data_0d3bd031ebf995dfcf316d785c455064
#
_entry.id   0d3bd031ebf995dfcf316d785c455064
#
_cell.length_a   1.000
_cell.length_b   1.000
_cell.length_c   1.000
_cell.angle_alpha   90.00
_cell.angle_beta   90.00
_cell.angle_gamma   90.00
#
_symmetry.space_group_name_H-M   'P 1'
#
loop_
_entity.id
_entity.type
_entity.pdbx_description
1 polymer ?
#
loop_
_entity_poly.entity_id
_entity_poly.type
_entity_poly.pdbx_seq_one_letter_code
_entity_poly.pdbx_strand_id
1 'polypeptide(L)'
;MDENAERISLELIAGDEQAFDTVYKQYYRGLCAFASQYVTVPESEEIVQDVMMWLWENRKSLVADMSLKSLLFTIVRNKCLNTISHIQVKQQVHERLYAKFQEQFENPDFYIGAVSYTHL
;
A
#
# COMPACT_ATOMS: atom_id res chain seq x y z
N MET A 1 15.13 13.31 22.54
CA MET A 1 14.87 12.16 21.69
C MET A 1 15.42 10.91 22.34
N ASP A 2 14.73 9.81 22.16
CA ASP A 2 15.06 8.56 22.81
C ASP A 2 16.40 7.99 22.27
N GLU A 3 17.39 7.84 23.14
CA GLU A 3 18.71 7.26 22.79
C GLU A 3 18.57 5.84 22.25
N ASN A 4 17.59 5.07 22.74
CA ASN A 4 17.35 3.71 22.28
C ASN A 4 16.84 3.67 20.83
N ALA A 5 15.98 4.62 20.44
CA ALA A 5 15.49 4.72 19.08
C ALA A 5 16.61 5.05 18.11
N GLU A 6 17.48 5.98 18.49
CA GLU A 6 18.65 6.36 17.69
C GLU A 6 19.65 5.20 17.52
N ARG A 7 19.88 4.47 18.62
CA ARG A 7 20.75 3.30 18.59
C ARG A 7 20.20 2.20 17.66
N ILE A 8 18.91 1.92 17.73
CA ILE A 8 18.27 0.92 16.88
C ILE A 8 18.40 1.32 15.40
N SER A 9 18.21 2.60 15.10
CA SER A 9 18.39 3.11 13.74
C SER A 9 19.81 2.91 13.23
N LEU A 10 20.81 3.19 14.07
CA LEU A 10 22.22 2.98 13.72
C LEU A 10 22.54 1.50 13.50
N GLU A 11 22.03 0.63 14.35
CA GLU A 11 22.21 -0.81 14.21
C GLU A 11 21.56 -1.33 12.93
N LEU A 12 20.38 -0.81 12.61
CA LEU A 12 19.67 -1.17 11.39
C LEU A 12 20.44 -0.74 10.14
N ILE A 13 20.98 0.49 10.15
CA ILE A 13 21.82 1.01 9.06
C ILE A 13 23.04 0.11 8.87
N ALA A 14 23.62 -0.37 9.96
CA ALA A 14 24.77 -1.25 9.93
C ALA A 14 24.46 -2.67 9.42
N GLY A 15 23.18 -2.99 9.24
CA GLY A 15 22.77 -4.30 8.73
C GLY A 15 22.55 -5.36 9.81
N ASP A 16 22.30 -4.94 11.05
CA ASP A 16 22.01 -5.84 12.16
C ASP A 16 20.61 -6.43 11.98
N GLU A 17 20.54 -7.74 11.72
CA GLU A 17 19.28 -8.44 11.50
C GLU A 17 18.42 -8.48 12.78
N GLN A 18 19.05 -8.51 13.95
CA GLN A 18 18.31 -8.47 15.22
C GLN A 18 17.64 -7.12 15.44
N ALA A 19 18.30 -6.04 15.03
CA ALA A 19 17.71 -4.70 15.09
C ALA A 19 16.48 -4.64 14.18
N PHE A 20 16.57 -5.22 12.98
CA PHE A 20 15.44 -5.30 12.07
C PHE A 20 14.28 -6.11 12.69
N ASP A 21 14.59 -7.26 13.28
CA ASP A 21 13.59 -8.09 13.94
C ASP A 21 12.89 -7.35 15.08
N THR A 22 13.65 -6.59 15.86
CA THR A 22 13.11 -5.76 16.94
C THR A 22 12.14 -4.72 16.40
N VAL A 23 12.52 -4.01 15.34
CA VAL A 23 11.67 -3.01 14.68
C VAL A 23 10.41 -3.66 14.13
N TYR A 24 10.54 -4.79 13.46
CA TYR A 24 9.44 -5.53 12.90
C TYR A 24 8.42 -5.90 13.98
N LYS A 25 8.87 -6.52 15.06
CA LYS A 25 8.00 -6.94 16.17
C LYS A 25 7.35 -5.75 16.88
N GLN A 26 8.07 -4.64 16.98
CA GLN A 26 7.56 -3.46 17.66
C GLN A 26 6.45 -2.76 16.88
N TYR A 27 6.57 -2.66 15.57
CA TYR A 27 5.68 -1.82 14.76
C TYR A 27 4.68 -2.56 13.90
N TYR A 28 4.88 -3.85 13.62
CA TYR A 28 4.06 -4.57 12.64
C TYR A 28 2.57 -4.50 12.97
N ARG A 29 2.18 -4.84 14.19
CA ARG A 29 0.76 -4.85 14.58
C ARG A 29 0.14 -3.47 14.51
N GLY A 30 0.83 -2.47 15.02
CA GLY A 30 0.35 -1.09 15.00
C GLY A 30 0.18 -0.56 13.58
N LEU A 31 1.13 -0.88 12.72
CA LEU A 31 1.07 -0.48 11.30
C LEU A 31 -0.08 -1.18 10.57
N CYS A 32 -0.30 -2.46 10.84
CA CYS A 32 -1.43 -3.19 10.24
C CYS A 32 -2.77 -2.64 10.74
N ALA A 33 -2.89 -2.36 12.03
CA ALA A 33 -4.09 -1.75 12.59
C ALA A 33 -4.37 -0.38 11.97
N PHE A 34 -3.32 0.41 11.80
CA PHE A 34 -3.41 1.72 11.16
C PHE A 34 -3.84 1.59 9.69
N ALA A 35 -3.19 0.71 8.95
CA ALA A 35 -3.50 0.48 7.53
C ALA A 35 -4.93 -0.04 7.33
N SER A 36 -5.43 -0.87 8.25
CA SER A 36 -6.76 -1.45 8.16
C SER A 36 -7.89 -0.42 8.28
N GLN A 37 -7.59 0.80 8.69
CA GLN A 37 -8.54 1.91 8.64
C GLN A 37 -8.77 2.42 7.22
N TYR A 38 -7.86 2.12 6.29
CA TYR A 38 -7.93 2.57 4.90
C TYR A 38 -8.26 1.46 3.93
N VAL A 39 -7.77 0.25 4.19
CA VAL A 39 -7.87 -0.90 3.29
C VAL A 39 -8.33 -2.14 4.05
N THR A 40 -8.57 -3.24 3.36
CA THR A 40 -8.95 -4.51 4.02
C THR A 40 -7.81 -5.06 4.86
N VAL A 41 -8.12 -5.97 5.79
CA VAL A 41 -7.10 -6.59 6.64
C VAL A 41 -6.03 -7.31 5.81
N PRO A 42 -6.39 -8.17 4.82
CA PRO A 42 -5.36 -8.81 3.98
C PRO A 42 -4.49 -7.81 3.22
N GLU A 43 -5.08 -6.73 2.70
CA GLU A 43 -4.34 -5.68 2.01
C GLU A 43 -3.41 -4.93 2.95
N SER A 44 -3.85 -4.69 4.20
CA SER A 44 -3.03 -4.02 5.19
C SER A 44 -1.78 -4.84 5.53
N GLU A 45 -1.92 -6.14 5.68
CA GLU A 45 -0.80 -7.03 5.95
C GLU A 45 0.20 -7.04 4.81
N GLU A 46 -0.28 -7.09 3.58
CA GLU A 46 0.57 -7.04 2.38
C GLU A 46 1.33 -5.72 2.30
N ILE A 47 0.64 -4.61 2.52
CA ILE A 47 1.26 -3.27 2.50
C ILE A 47 2.35 -3.16 3.55
N VAL A 48 2.08 -3.60 4.77
CA VAL A 48 3.05 -3.49 5.87
C VAL A 48 4.27 -4.39 5.63
N GLN A 49 4.06 -5.60 5.10
CA GLN A 49 5.16 -6.49 4.73
C GLN A 49 6.05 -5.85 3.66
N ASP A 50 5.45 -5.23 2.65
CA ASP A 50 6.18 -4.52 1.60
C ASP A 50 6.99 -3.35 2.17
N VAL A 51 6.41 -2.62 3.11
CA VAL A 51 7.11 -1.51 3.78
C VAL A 51 8.29 -2.01 4.60
N MET A 52 8.13 -3.11 5.30
CA MET A 52 9.23 -3.71 6.08
C MET A 52 10.36 -4.20 5.17
N MET A 53 10.02 -4.80 4.03
CA MET A 53 11.02 -5.19 3.04
C MET A 53 11.73 -3.96 2.48
N TRP A 54 10.99 -2.91 2.16
CA TRP A 54 11.56 -1.65 1.72
C TRP A 54 12.52 -1.08 2.75
N LEU A 55 12.15 -1.13 4.02
CA LEU A 55 12.99 -0.63 5.12
C LEU A 55 14.34 -1.35 5.14
N TRP A 56 14.33 -2.68 5.06
CA TRP A 56 15.57 -3.45 5.04
C TRP A 56 16.42 -3.15 3.82
N GLU A 57 15.81 -3.11 2.64
CA GLU A 57 16.52 -2.85 1.40
C GLU A 57 17.12 -1.45 1.35
N ASN A 58 16.46 -0.47 1.96
CA ASN A 58 16.86 0.94 1.95
C ASN A 58 17.46 1.40 3.27
N ARG A 59 17.86 0.48 4.14
CA ARG A 59 18.38 0.82 5.48
C ARG A 59 19.57 1.76 5.46
N LYS A 60 20.42 1.67 4.44
CA LYS A 60 21.60 2.51 4.30
C LYS A 60 21.27 3.97 4.00
N SER A 61 20.08 4.23 3.53
CA SER A 61 19.59 5.59 3.25
C SER A 61 18.94 6.26 4.47
N LEU A 62 18.82 5.54 5.57
CA LEU A 62 18.19 6.07 6.79
C LEU A 62 19.11 7.07 7.47
N VAL A 63 18.48 8.06 8.11
CA VAL A 63 19.17 9.05 8.93
C VAL A 63 18.92 8.71 10.40
N ALA A 64 20.01 8.57 11.18
CA ALA A 64 19.95 8.04 12.55
C ALA A 64 19.07 8.86 13.49
N ASP A 65 18.99 10.16 13.31
CA ASP A 65 18.20 11.06 14.15
C ASP A 65 16.74 11.22 13.69
N MET A 66 16.37 10.56 12.58
CA MET A 66 15.01 10.59 12.09
C MET A 66 14.13 9.63 12.89
N SER A 67 12.87 10.02 13.12
CA SER A 67 11.91 9.15 13.76
C SER A 67 11.52 8.00 12.83
N LEU A 68 11.99 6.80 13.14
CA LEU A 68 11.66 5.59 12.38
C LEU A 68 10.16 5.31 12.41
N LYS A 69 9.53 5.53 13.57
CA LYS A 69 8.08 5.39 13.72
C LYS A 69 7.33 6.30 12.73
N SER A 70 7.68 7.58 12.71
CA SER A 70 7.03 8.54 11.81
C SER A 70 7.25 8.17 10.35
N LEU A 71 8.44 7.72 10.01
CA LEU A 71 8.75 7.28 8.65
C LEU A 71 7.87 6.11 8.23
N LEU A 72 7.78 5.07 9.07
CA LEU A 72 7.03 3.87 8.75
C LEU A 72 5.53 4.17 8.60
N PHE A 73 4.95 4.94 9.53
CA PHE A 73 3.54 5.31 9.45
C PHE A 73 3.23 6.16 8.22
N THR A 74 4.14 7.08 7.88
CA THR A 74 3.98 7.91 6.68
C THR A 74 4.00 7.08 5.40
N ILE A 75 4.95 6.15 5.29
CA ILE A 75 5.05 5.29 4.09
C ILE A 75 3.83 4.38 3.98
N VAL A 76 3.39 3.78 5.07
CA VAL A 76 2.20 2.92 5.09
C VAL A 76 0.97 3.73 4.67
N ARG A 77 0.79 4.93 5.24
CA ARG A 77 -0.31 5.82 4.87
C ARG A 77 -0.30 6.13 3.38
N ASN A 78 0.85 6.49 2.84
CA ASN A 78 0.97 6.83 1.42
C ASN A 78 0.64 5.64 0.53
N LYS A 79 1.09 4.44 0.90
CA LYS A 79 0.76 3.21 0.16
C LYS A 79 -0.74 2.89 0.22
N CYS A 80 -1.37 3.09 1.37
CA CYS A 80 -2.82 2.93 1.52
C CYS A 80 -3.59 3.89 0.63
N LEU A 81 -3.19 5.17 0.63
CA LEU A 81 -3.83 6.19 -0.20
C LEU A 81 -3.66 5.88 -1.69
N ASN A 82 -2.50 5.39 -2.10
CA ASN A 82 -2.28 4.96 -3.48
C ASN A 82 -3.18 3.78 -3.86
N THR A 83 -3.33 2.81 -2.96
CA THR A 83 -4.21 1.67 -3.18
C THR A 83 -5.66 2.12 -3.36
N ILE A 84 -6.14 3.02 -2.51
CA ILE A 84 -7.50 3.58 -2.61
C ILE A 84 -7.67 4.32 -3.94
N SER A 85 -6.69 5.13 -4.32
CA SER A 85 -6.72 5.86 -5.59
C SER A 85 -6.81 4.92 -6.79
N HIS A 86 -6.03 3.85 -6.78
CA HIS A 86 -6.09 2.84 -7.86
C HIS A 86 -7.45 2.16 -7.93
N ILE A 87 -8.04 1.82 -6.79
CA ILE A 87 -9.38 1.22 -6.74
C ILE A 87 -10.42 2.19 -7.31
N GLN A 88 -10.37 3.46 -6.91
CA GLN A 88 -11.29 4.48 -7.39
C GLN A 88 -11.17 4.68 -8.90
N VAL A 89 -9.97 4.77 -9.43
CA VAL A 89 -9.73 4.91 -10.87
C VAL A 89 -10.28 3.69 -11.61
N LYS A 90 -10.04 2.50 -11.09
CA LYS A 90 -10.55 1.26 -11.68
C LYS A 90 -12.08 1.24 -11.70
N GLN A 91 -12.72 1.66 -10.63
CA GLN A 91 -14.18 1.77 -10.57
C GLN A 91 -14.72 2.79 -11.56
N GLN A 92 -14.09 3.95 -11.67
CA GLN A 92 -14.48 4.97 -12.65
C GLN A 92 -14.39 4.46 -14.07
N VAL A 93 -13.34 3.73 -14.39
CA VAL A 93 -13.19 3.12 -15.72
C VAL A 93 -14.30 2.09 -15.95
N HIS A 94 -14.58 1.25 -14.95
CA HIS A 94 -15.67 0.29 -15.04
C HIS A 94 -17.01 0.95 -15.26
N GLU A 95 -17.32 2.00 -14.53
CA GLU A 95 -18.58 2.75 -14.64
C GLU A 95 -18.70 3.37 -16.03
N ARG A 96 -17.62 3.94 -16.56
CA ARG A 96 -17.62 4.54 -17.90
C ARG A 96 -17.83 3.48 -18.98
N LEU A 97 -17.17 2.34 -18.83
CA LEU A 97 -17.32 1.23 -19.78
C LEU A 97 -18.73 0.66 -19.73
N TYR A 98 -19.29 0.52 -18.52
CA TYR A 98 -20.65 0.02 -18.33
C TYR A 98 -21.69 0.96 -18.94
N ALA A 99 -21.56 2.26 -18.70
CA ALA A 99 -22.45 3.27 -19.27
C ALA A 99 -22.39 3.25 -20.79
N LYS A 100 -21.18 3.17 -21.34
CA LYS A 100 -20.98 3.10 -22.78
C LYS A 100 -21.55 1.83 -23.39
N PHE A 101 -21.41 0.71 -22.69
CA PHE A 101 -21.97 -0.57 -23.08
C PHE A 101 -23.50 -0.52 -23.10
N GLN A 102 -24.13 0.05 -22.08
CA GLN A 102 -25.59 0.22 -22.04
C GLN A 102 -26.10 1.09 -23.19
N GLU A 103 -25.40 2.19 -23.47
CA GLU A 103 -25.74 3.07 -24.57
C GLU A 103 -25.73 2.34 -25.90
N GLN A 104 -24.73 1.49 -26.12
CA GLN A 104 -24.64 0.66 -27.32
C GLN A 104 -25.73 -0.40 -27.35
N PHE A 105 -26.12 -0.95 -26.20
CA PHE A 105 -27.16 -1.96 -26.10
C PHE A 105 -28.55 -1.41 -26.47
N GLU A 106 -28.80 -0.16 -26.16
CA GLU A 106 -30.07 0.51 -26.50
C GLU A 106 -30.15 0.90 -27.96
N ASN A 107 -29.03 0.88 -28.68
CA ASN A 107 -28.98 1.19 -30.11
C ASN A 107 -29.03 -0.10 -30.92
N PRO A 108 -30.11 -0.32 -31.71
CA PRO A 108 -30.28 -1.55 -32.48
C PRO A 108 -29.14 -1.85 -33.46
N ASP A 109 -28.47 -0.83 -33.97
CA ASP A 109 -27.38 -0.98 -34.92
C ASP A 109 -26.14 -1.59 -34.30
N PHE A 110 -25.98 -1.49 -32.96
CA PHE A 110 -24.85 -2.03 -32.22
C PHE A 110 -25.17 -3.36 -31.54
N TYR A 111 -26.35 -3.86 -31.64
CA TYR A 111 -26.79 -5.05 -30.94
C TYR A 111 -25.93 -6.27 -31.24
N ILE A 112 -25.58 -6.47 -32.49
CA ILE A 112 -24.75 -7.60 -32.92
C ILE A 112 -23.29 -7.42 -32.43
N GLY A 113 -22.79 -6.20 -32.46
CA GLY A 113 -21.45 -5.88 -31.95
C GLY A 113 -21.34 -6.02 -30.44
N ALA A 114 -22.42 -5.72 -29.71
CA ALA A 114 -22.45 -5.80 -28.25
C ALA A 114 -22.29 -7.24 -27.72
N VAL A 115 -22.75 -8.24 -28.48
CA VAL A 115 -22.63 -9.65 -28.10
C VAL A 115 -21.18 -10.07 -27.92
N SER A 116 -20.28 -9.55 -28.74
CA SER A 116 -18.85 -9.88 -28.64
C SER A 116 -18.17 -9.29 -27.41
N TYR A 117 -18.76 -8.31 -26.75
CA TYR A 117 -18.21 -7.66 -25.55
C TYR A 117 -18.74 -8.26 -24.23
N THR A 118 -19.70 -9.17 -24.29
CA THR A 118 -20.25 -9.78 -23.08
C THR A 118 -19.30 -10.73 -22.40
N HIS A 119 -18.19 -11.08 -23.03
CA HIS A 119 -17.17 -11.97 -22.48
C HIS A 119 -16.02 -11.24 -21.80
N LEU A 120 -16.08 -9.94 -21.75
CA LEU A 120 -15.04 -9.14 -21.08
C LEU A 120 -15.27 -9.04 -19.53
#